data_abfc1371884aff3327e9745b4c09df79
#
_entry.id   abfc1371884aff3327e9745b4c09df79
#
_cell.length_a   1.000
_cell.length_b   1.000
_cell.length_c   1.000
_cell.angle_alpha   90.00
_cell.angle_beta   90.00
_cell.angle_gamma   90.00
#
_symmetry.space_group_name_H-M   'P 1'
#
loop_
_entity.id
_entity.type
_entity.pdbx_description
1 polymer ?
#
loop_
_entity_poly.entity_id
_entity_poly.type
_entity_poly.pdbx_seq_one_letter_code
_entity_poly.pdbx_strand_id
1 'polypeptide(L)'
;MVMGHKPFFGEDIQELGRIMAAGVDEMPGGSTDGADIHDTWINYMQDQAGDLSMLADKTVIWDCGNGAAGPSVLALTDALAGNHQVLFPEIDGTFPNHHPDPVDPETLEFLRQRVAESGASLGIGFDGDGDRIGLIDCHGRQIPGD
;
A
#
# COMPACT_ATOMS: atom_id res chain seq x y z
N MET A 1 11.17 1.81 12.62
CA MET A 1 12.38 2.46 12.04
C MET A 1 13.58 1.51 12.10
N VAL A 2 14.57 1.70 11.23
CA VAL A 2 15.84 0.96 11.24
C VAL A 2 16.99 1.96 11.26
N MET A 3 17.99 1.75 12.12
CA MET A 3 19.18 2.57 12.19
C MET A 3 20.41 1.68 11.90
N GLY A 4 21.04 1.89 10.74
CA GLY A 4 22.03 0.96 10.21
C GLY A 4 21.38 -0.39 9.90
N HIS A 5 21.78 -1.45 10.64
CA HIS A 5 21.23 -2.80 10.49
C HIS A 5 20.40 -3.26 11.70
N LYS A 6 20.06 -2.35 12.61
CA LYS A 6 19.31 -2.68 13.84
C LYS A 6 17.93 -2.04 13.80
N PRO A 7 16.90 -2.76 14.22
CA PRO A 7 15.59 -2.17 14.44
C PRO A 7 15.67 -1.10 15.55
N PHE A 8 14.98 0.02 15.32
CA PHE A 8 14.95 1.15 16.23
C PHE A 8 13.52 1.29 16.76
N PHE A 9 13.29 0.89 18.00
CA PHE A 9 11.97 0.82 18.63
C PHE A 9 12.06 0.89 20.16
N GLY A 10 10.91 0.95 20.83
CA GLY A 10 10.82 0.89 22.29
C GLY A 10 11.57 2.05 22.97
N GLU A 11 12.52 1.72 23.83
CA GLU A 11 13.28 2.72 24.60
C GLU A 11 14.13 3.64 23.73
N ASP A 12 14.63 3.17 22.60
CA ASP A 12 15.39 4.01 21.64
C ASP A 12 14.54 5.14 21.08
N ILE A 13 13.27 4.86 20.73
CA ILE A 13 12.33 5.90 20.26
C ILE A 13 11.98 6.87 21.39
N GLN A 14 11.79 6.38 22.61
CA GLN A 14 11.50 7.23 23.77
C GLN A 14 12.69 8.14 24.10
N GLU A 15 13.92 7.63 23.99
CA GLU A 15 15.11 8.44 24.17
C GLU A 15 15.24 9.51 23.09
N LEU A 16 14.97 9.18 21.82
CA LEU A 16 14.89 10.16 20.74
C LEU A 16 13.88 11.25 21.07
N GLY A 17 12.70 10.89 21.57
CA GLY A 17 11.67 11.83 22.03
C GLY A 17 12.16 12.77 23.16
N ARG A 18 12.91 12.23 24.14
CA ARG A 18 13.51 13.03 25.22
C ARG A 18 14.56 14.02 24.68
N ILE A 19 15.43 13.57 23.77
CA ILE A 19 16.44 14.44 23.11
C ILE A 19 15.73 15.56 22.33
N MET A 20 14.71 15.23 21.55
CA MET A 20 13.95 16.24 20.79
C MET A 20 13.26 17.26 21.72
N ALA A 21 12.68 16.81 22.82
CA ALA A 21 12.03 17.68 23.80
C ALA A 21 13.01 18.60 24.56
N ALA A 22 14.24 18.14 24.77
CA ALA A 22 15.30 18.93 25.38
C ALA A 22 15.91 19.98 24.44
N GLY A 23 15.63 19.83 23.14
CA GLY A 23 16.25 20.63 22.07
C GLY A 23 17.57 20.05 21.60
N VAL A 24 17.88 20.26 20.33
CA VAL A 24 19.16 19.88 19.71
C VAL A 24 19.84 21.14 19.20
N ASP A 25 21.13 21.24 19.45
CA ASP A 25 21.94 22.34 18.89
C ASP A 25 22.00 22.22 17.36
N GLU A 26 21.83 23.33 16.64
CA GLU A 26 22.01 23.35 15.20
C GLU A 26 23.49 23.12 14.85
N MET A 27 23.74 22.11 14.05
CA MET A 27 25.07 21.83 13.52
C MET A 27 25.13 22.28 12.06
N PRO A 28 26.00 23.23 11.68
CA PRO A 28 26.15 23.66 10.30
C PRO A 28 26.77 22.57 9.42
N GLY A 29 26.44 22.57 8.14
CA GLY A 29 27.07 21.71 7.12
C GLY A 29 26.22 20.53 6.67
N GLY A 30 24.96 20.42 7.12
CA GLY A 30 23.99 19.47 6.56
C GLY A 30 23.45 19.95 5.22
N SER A 31 23.14 19.01 4.31
CA SER A 31 22.41 19.28 3.07
C SER A 31 21.25 18.27 2.92
N THR A 32 20.23 18.66 2.19
CA THR A 32 19.12 17.78 1.82
C THR A 32 19.03 17.75 0.30
N ASP A 33 19.08 16.54 -0.27
CA ASP A 33 18.83 16.31 -1.68
C ASP A 33 17.50 15.53 -1.83
N GLY A 34 16.72 15.88 -2.85
CA GLY A 34 15.52 15.16 -3.24
C GLY A 34 15.77 14.36 -4.51
N ALA A 35 15.25 13.12 -4.54
CA ALA A 35 15.20 12.31 -5.74
C ALA A 35 13.80 11.74 -5.91
N ASP A 36 13.19 11.95 -7.09
CA ASP A 36 11.98 11.26 -7.47
C ASP A 36 12.34 9.89 -8.03
N ILE A 37 11.97 8.85 -7.30
CA ILE A 37 12.23 7.46 -7.67
C ILE A 37 10.96 6.71 -8.09
N HIS A 38 9.80 7.37 -8.12
CA HIS A 38 8.50 6.70 -8.33
C HIS A 38 8.48 5.93 -9.65
N ASP A 39 8.80 6.58 -10.77
CA ASP A 39 8.79 5.91 -12.08
C ASP A 39 9.83 4.77 -12.16
N THR A 40 11.00 4.97 -11.54
CA THR A 40 12.02 3.93 -11.45
C THR A 40 11.52 2.71 -10.67
N TRP A 41 10.79 2.94 -9.59
CA TRP A 41 10.18 1.89 -8.78
C TRP A 41 9.09 1.16 -9.55
N ILE A 42 8.18 1.88 -10.23
CA ILE A 42 7.10 1.27 -11.03
C ILE A 42 7.66 0.39 -12.14
N ASN A 43 8.64 0.89 -12.90
CA ASN A 43 9.32 0.12 -13.94
C ASN A 43 9.97 -1.15 -13.38
N TYR A 44 10.64 -1.05 -12.24
CA TYR A 44 11.24 -2.20 -11.57
C TYR A 44 10.18 -3.24 -11.19
N MET A 45 9.03 -2.82 -10.64
CA MET A 45 7.95 -3.74 -10.27
C MET A 45 7.36 -4.45 -11.50
N GLN A 46 7.17 -3.73 -12.60
CA GLN A 46 6.71 -4.30 -13.88
C GLN A 46 7.69 -5.34 -14.42
N ASP A 47 8.98 -5.03 -14.42
CA ASP A 47 10.02 -5.96 -14.87
C ASP A 47 10.06 -7.24 -14.00
N GLN A 48 9.87 -7.10 -12.68
CA GLN A 48 9.84 -8.25 -11.76
C GLN A 48 8.56 -9.09 -11.90
N ALA A 49 7.44 -8.47 -12.23
CA ALA A 49 6.17 -9.18 -12.41
C ALA A 49 6.17 -10.11 -13.63
N GLY A 50 7.00 -9.83 -14.63
CA GLY A 50 7.10 -10.64 -15.84
C GLY A 50 5.84 -10.60 -16.71
N ASP A 51 5.53 -11.69 -17.40
CA ASP A 51 4.37 -11.77 -18.29
C ASP A 51 3.07 -12.00 -17.51
N LEU A 52 2.25 -10.96 -17.42
CA LEU A 52 0.91 -10.96 -16.82
C LEU A 52 -0.22 -10.96 -17.87
N SER A 53 0.05 -11.38 -19.11
CA SER A 53 -0.97 -11.45 -20.17
C SER A 53 -2.19 -12.31 -19.81
N MET A 54 -2.04 -13.22 -18.86
CA MET A 54 -3.15 -14.01 -18.29
C MET A 54 -4.24 -13.16 -17.63
N LEU A 55 -3.96 -11.90 -17.33
CA LEU A 55 -4.94 -10.97 -16.78
C LEU A 55 -5.83 -10.30 -17.83
N ALA A 56 -5.55 -10.47 -19.12
CA ALA A 56 -6.19 -9.72 -20.21
C ALA A 56 -7.73 -9.82 -20.22
N ASP A 57 -8.30 -10.94 -19.77
CA ASP A 57 -9.74 -11.18 -19.67
C ASP A 57 -10.26 -11.08 -18.23
N LYS A 58 -9.46 -10.63 -17.29
CA LYS A 58 -9.80 -10.55 -15.86
C LYS A 58 -10.17 -9.14 -15.44
N THR A 59 -11.03 -9.07 -14.44
CA THR A 59 -11.28 -7.84 -13.68
C THR A 59 -10.69 -8.00 -12.29
N VAL A 60 -9.90 -7.03 -11.86
CA VAL A 60 -9.28 -6.98 -10.52
C VAL A 60 -9.69 -5.67 -9.83
N ILE A 61 -10.14 -5.78 -8.60
CA ILE A 61 -10.46 -4.63 -7.75
C ILE A 61 -9.29 -4.41 -6.78
N TRP A 62 -8.82 -3.18 -6.70
CA TRP A 62 -7.73 -2.76 -5.82
C TRP A 62 -8.27 -1.75 -4.83
N ASP A 63 -8.21 -2.05 -3.55
CA ASP A 63 -8.65 -1.15 -2.49
C ASP A 63 -7.42 -0.58 -1.76
N CYS A 64 -7.14 0.69 -2.02
CA CYS A 64 -6.00 1.38 -1.42
C CYS A 64 -6.33 2.02 -0.07
N GLY A 65 -7.61 2.03 0.35
CA GLY A 65 -8.05 2.52 1.65
C GLY A 65 -7.59 3.93 2.01
N ASN A 66 -7.36 4.80 1.02
CA ASN A 66 -6.73 6.12 1.19
C ASN A 66 -5.30 6.07 1.76
N GLY A 67 -4.63 4.93 1.66
CA GLY A 67 -3.26 4.71 2.12
C GLY A 67 -2.20 5.10 1.08
N ALA A 68 -0.94 4.86 1.45
CA ALA A 68 0.23 5.23 0.65
C ALA A 68 0.37 4.44 -0.67
N ALA A 69 -0.30 3.28 -0.79
CA ALA A 69 -0.24 2.43 -1.99
C ALA A 69 -0.92 3.06 -3.21
N GLY A 70 -1.87 3.98 -3.03
CA GLY A 70 -2.75 4.50 -4.09
C GLY A 70 -2.04 4.96 -5.36
N PRO A 71 -1.11 5.92 -5.31
CA PRO A 71 -0.39 6.40 -6.50
C PRO A 71 0.37 5.29 -7.24
N SER A 72 1.00 4.37 -6.50
CA SER A 72 1.74 3.25 -7.08
C SER A 72 0.82 2.23 -7.73
N VAL A 73 -0.33 1.93 -7.13
CA VAL A 73 -1.34 1.03 -7.69
C VAL A 73 -1.92 1.61 -8.98
N LEU A 74 -2.26 2.91 -9.02
CA LEU A 74 -2.71 3.58 -10.24
C LEU A 74 -1.69 3.43 -11.37
N ALA A 75 -0.41 3.77 -11.10
CA ALA A 75 0.64 3.70 -12.10
C ALA A 75 0.91 2.25 -12.58
N LEU A 76 0.85 1.27 -11.68
CA LEU A 76 1.01 -0.15 -12.03
C LEU A 76 -0.15 -0.64 -12.90
N THR A 77 -1.39 -0.32 -12.52
CA THR A 77 -2.59 -0.81 -13.22
C THR A 77 -2.76 -0.22 -14.61
N ASP A 78 -2.26 0.99 -14.86
CA ASP A 78 -2.23 1.58 -16.21
C ASP A 78 -1.43 0.76 -17.23
N ALA A 79 -0.46 -0.01 -16.77
CA ALA A 79 0.41 -0.83 -17.61
C ALA A 79 0.04 -2.33 -17.64
N LEU A 80 -0.84 -2.76 -16.73
CA LEU A 80 -1.26 -4.17 -16.66
C LEU A 80 -2.36 -4.49 -17.66
N ALA A 81 -2.30 -5.69 -18.24
CA ALA A 81 -3.39 -6.22 -19.05
C ALA A 81 -4.61 -6.53 -18.17
N GLY A 82 -5.83 -6.33 -18.72
CA GLY A 82 -7.08 -6.61 -18.02
C GLY A 82 -7.86 -5.35 -17.65
N ASN A 83 -8.90 -5.54 -16.86
CA ASN A 83 -9.72 -4.44 -16.34
C ASN A 83 -9.43 -4.24 -14.85
N HIS A 84 -8.89 -3.08 -14.51
CA HIS A 84 -8.50 -2.76 -13.14
C HIS A 84 -9.37 -1.61 -12.60
N GLN A 85 -9.99 -1.83 -11.45
CA GLN A 85 -10.74 -0.79 -10.74
C GLN A 85 -10.01 -0.48 -9.43
N VAL A 86 -9.57 0.77 -9.29
CA VAL A 86 -8.86 1.22 -8.09
C VAL A 86 -9.80 2.04 -7.22
N LEU A 87 -9.94 1.63 -5.98
CA LEU A 87 -10.80 2.25 -4.97
C LEU A 87 -9.94 3.07 -4.01
N PHE A 88 -10.39 4.27 -3.67
CA PHE A 88 -9.78 5.15 -2.67
C PHE A 88 -8.27 5.37 -2.86
N PRO A 89 -7.81 5.75 -4.08
CA PRO A 89 -6.38 5.90 -4.36
C PRO A 89 -5.76 7.18 -3.80
N GLU A 90 -6.57 8.18 -3.42
CA GLU A 90 -6.10 9.45 -2.87
C GLU A 90 -5.58 9.24 -1.45
N ILE A 91 -4.35 9.69 -1.20
CA ILE A 91 -3.76 9.58 0.14
C ILE A 91 -4.45 10.55 1.09
N ASP A 92 -5.10 10.00 2.13
CA ASP A 92 -5.71 10.76 3.21
C ASP A 92 -5.53 10.03 4.54
N GLY A 93 -4.64 10.54 5.38
CA GLY A 93 -4.33 9.94 6.69
C GLY A 93 -5.47 9.95 7.71
N THR A 94 -6.65 10.51 7.35
CA THR A 94 -7.88 10.39 8.15
C THR A 94 -8.69 9.14 7.82
N PHE A 95 -8.35 8.45 6.71
CA PHE A 95 -9.01 7.22 6.24
C PHE A 95 -10.54 7.33 6.18
N PRO A 96 -11.09 8.27 5.38
CA PRO A 96 -12.50 8.66 5.46
C PRO A 96 -13.48 7.58 5.00
N ASN A 97 -13.02 6.56 4.26
CA ASN A 97 -13.89 5.52 3.71
C ASN A 97 -13.96 4.29 4.62
N HIS A 98 -12.84 3.77 5.06
CA HIS A 98 -12.75 2.69 6.04
C HIS A 98 -11.33 2.62 6.63
N HIS A 99 -11.17 1.97 7.76
CA HIS A 99 -9.85 1.71 8.34
C HIS A 99 -9.09 0.70 7.44
N PRO A 100 -7.88 1.03 6.96
CA PRO A 100 -7.15 0.15 6.04
C PRO A 100 -6.38 -0.93 6.81
N ASP A 101 -7.06 -1.99 7.20
CA ASP A 101 -6.47 -3.17 7.85
C ASP A 101 -6.93 -4.46 7.13
N PRO A 102 -6.15 -4.95 6.16
CA PRO A 102 -6.52 -6.11 5.35
C PRO A 102 -6.52 -7.44 6.11
N VAL A 103 -6.09 -7.45 7.37
CA VAL A 103 -6.16 -8.63 8.24
C VAL A 103 -7.54 -8.77 8.88
N ASP A 104 -8.21 -7.65 9.16
CA ASP A 104 -9.55 -7.64 9.73
C ASP A 104 -10.61 -7.88 8.63
N PRO A 105 -11.41 -8.95 8.70
CA PRO A 105 -12.45 -9.24 7.72
C PRO A 105 -13.52 -8.13 7.59
N GLU A 106 -13.77 -7.35 8.65
CA GLU A 106 -14.77 -6.27 8.63
C GLU A 106 -14.32 -5.12 7.72
N THR A 107 -13.04 -4.83 7.68
CA THR A 107 -12.49 -3.75 6.83
C THR A 107 -12.45 -4.12 5.35
N LEU A 108 -12.48 -5.42 5.02
CA LEU A 108 -12.55 -5.93 3.65
C LEU A 108 -14.00 -6.05 3.11
N GLU A 109 -15.01 -5.69 3.89
CA GLU A 109 -16.41 -5.88 3.47
C GLU A 109 -16.76 -5.05 2.23
N PHE A 110 -16.25 -3.80 2.13
CA PHE A 110 -16.47 -2.98 0.96
C PHE A 110 -15.84 -3.60 -0.29
N LEU A 111 -14.60 -4.07 -0.20
CA LEU A 111 -13.91 -4.76 -1.28
C LEU A 111 -14.66 -6.02 -1.69
N ARG A 112 -15.14 -6.82 -0.73
CA ARG A 112 -15.93 -8.03 -0.96
C ARG A 112 -17.20 -7.75 -1.74
N GLN A 113 -17.93 -6.71 -1.36
CA GLN A 113 -19.14 -6.27 -2.07
C GLN A 113 -18.83 -5.84 -3.50
N ARG A 114 -17.78 -5.06 -3.71
CA ARG A 114 -17.36 -4.62 -5.05
C ARG A 114 -16.95 -5.78 -5.96
N VAL A 115 -16.24 -6.78 -5.42
CA VAL A 115 -15.91 -8.01 -6.16
C VAL A 115 -17.19 -8.74 -6.58
N ALA A 116 -18.15 -8.92 -5.68
CA ALA A 116 -19.39 -9.60 -5.98
C ALA A 116 -20.26 -8.86 -7.00
N GLU A 117 -20.39 -7.54 -6.87
CA GLU A 117 -21.19 -6.68 -7.77
C GLU A 117 -20.62 -6.61 -9.18
N SER A 118 -19.31 -6.55 -9.31
CA SER A 118 -18.62 -6.41 -10.60
C SER A 118 -18.36 -7.75 -11.29
N GLY A 119 -18.49 -8.88 -10.58
CA GLY A 119 -18.07 -10.18 -11.07
C GLY A 119 -16.54 -10.28 -11.24
N ALA A 120 -15.78 -9.51 -10.47
CA ALA A 120 -14.34 -9.50 -10.55
C ALA A 120 -13.72 -10.85 -10.20
N SER A 121 -12.58 -11.14 -10.78
CA SER A 121 -11.82 -12.38 -10.55
C SER A 121 -11.08 -12.35 -9.21
N LEU A 122 -10.71 -11.15 -8.74
CA LEU A 122 -9.91 -10.94 -7.54
C LEU A 122 -10.14 -9.54 -6.97
N GLY A 123 -10.14 -9.44 -5.65
CA GLY A 123 -9.99 -8.19 -4.90
C GLY A 123 -8.70 -8.18 -4.10
N ILE A 124 -8.01 -7.05 -4.07
CA ILE A 124 -6.76 -6.84 -3.34
C ILE A 124 -6.94 -5.60 -2.47
N GLY A 125 -6.88 -5.75 -1.14
CA GLY A 125 -6.90 -4.64 -0.19
C GLY A 125 -5.52 -4.41 0.42
N PHE A 126 -5.15 -3.15 0.60
CA PHE A 126 -3.88 -2.72 1.21
C PHE A 126 -4.12 -2.15 2.61
N ASP A 127 -3.09 -2.18 3.43
CA ASP A 127 -3.07 -1.39 4.67
C ASP A 127 -2.58 0.04 4.43
N GLY A 128 -2.53 0.83 5.51
CA GLY A 128 -2.30 2.27 5.40
C GLY A 128 -0.94 2.68 4.82
N ASP A 129 0.11 1.91 5.03
CA ASP A 129 1.45 2.15 4.47
C ASP A 129 1.82 1.20 3.31
N GLY A 130 0.91 0.25 2.99
CA GLY A 130 1.00 -0.60 1.80
C GLY A 130 1.98 -1.76 1.93
N ASP A 131 2.33 -2.17 3.16
CA ASP A 131 3.25 -3.29 3.42
C ASP A 131 2.52 -4.63 3.66
N ARG A 132 1.18 -4.60 3.82
CA ARG A 132 0.31 -5.77 3.97
C ARG A 132 -0.79 -5.78 2.92
N ILE A 133 -1.20 -6.98 2.50
CA ILE A 133 -2.33 -7.18 1.58
C ILE A 133 -3.32 -8.20 2.13
N GLY A 134 -4.59 -7.99 1.79
CA GLY A 134 -5.66 -8.97 1.93
C GLY A 134 -6.25 -9.30 0.57
N LEU A 135 -6.59 -10.56 0.34
CA LEU A 135 -7.10 -11.03 -0.94
C LEU A 135 -8.53 -11.55 -0.81
N ILE A 136 -9.38 -11.18 -1.76
CA ILE A 136 -10.76 -11.66 -1.88
C ILE A 136 -10.90 -12.41 -3.22
N ASP A 137 -11.33 -13.67 -3.18
CA ASP A 137 -11.58 -14.45 -4.40
C ASP A 137 -12.89 -14.03 -5.11
N CYS A 138 -13.12 -14.55 -6.31
CA CYS A 138 -14.33 -14.28 -7.10
C CYS A 138 -15.66 -14.72 -6.44
N HIS A 139 -15.59 -15.45 -5.35
CA HIS A 139 -16.76 -15.86 -4.54
C HIS A 139 -16.93 -14.99 -3.28
N GLY A 140 -16.15 -13.93 -3.12
CA GLY A 140 -16.19 -13.06 -1.96
C GLY A 140 -15.54 -13.65 -0.71
N ARG A 141 -14.75 -14.72 -0.82
CA ARG A 141 -14.05 -15.34 0.32
C ARG A 141 -12.67 -14.72 0.46
N GLN A 142 -12.33 -14.38 1.70
CA GLN A 142 -10.96 -13.96 2.00
C GLN A 142 -10.01 -15.16 1.85
N ILE A 143 -8.92 -14.96 1.12
CA ILE A 143 -7.84 -15.91 1.02
C ILE A 143 -6.93 -15.67 2.23
N PRO A 144 -6.79 -16.65 3.14
CA PRO A 144 -5.96 -16.46 4.33
C PRO A 144 -4.49 -16.26 3.94
N GLY A 145 -3.81 -15.36 4.65
CA GLY A 145 -2.36 -15.27 4.65
C GLY A 145 -1.75 -16.42 5.48
N ASP A 146 -0.46 -16.64 5.32
CA ASP A 146 0.28 -17.63 6.10
C ASP A 146 0.47 -17.21 7.56
#